data_9d63d83e949803d685eecb1066d8eedd
#
_entry.id   9d63d83e949803d685eecb1066d8eedd
#
_cell.length_a   1.000
_cell.length_b   1.000
_cell.length_c   1.000
_cell.angle_alpha   90.00
_cell.angle_beta   90.00
_cell.angle_gamma   90.00
#
_symmetry.space_group_name_H-M   'P 1'
#
loop_
_entity.id
_entity.type
_entity.pdbx_description
1 polymer ?
#
loop_
_entity_poly.entity_id
_entity_poly.type
_entity_poly.pdbx_seq_one_letter_code
_entity_poly.pdbx_strand_id
1 'polypeptide(L)'
;MRMKSAWVKSLIVLFILLVIGLFAVFFVWCNIFGAKVNTIEGEEMRVYVNKNENVENFVAQLEVDSVILKPKYFLLVSRALGLKSTTVLPAGCYSVTPNMNYLQLMQRVKRGEQVPVRLTINYMRLPEQFASKVSKQLMM
;
A
#
# COMPACT_ATOMS: atom_id res chain seq x y z
N MET A 1 38.48 24.37 -37.52
CA MET A 1 38.35 24.40 -36.02
C MET A 1 36.91 24.59 -35.50
N ARG A 2 35.90 24.80 -36.34
CA ARG A 2 34.47 25.00 -35.88
C ARG A 2 33.67 23.72 -35.53
N MET A 3 34.07 22.57 -36.04
CA MET A 3 33.36 21.30 -35.77
C MET A 3 33.46 20.78 -34.32
N LYS A 4 34.57 21.00 -33.65
CA LYS A 4 34.75 20.57 -32.24
C LYS A 4 33.79 21.28 -31.25
N SER A 5 33.41 22.54 -31.56
CA SER A 5 32.49 23.32 -30.70
C SER A 5 31.05 22.81 -30.75
N ALA A 6 30.58 22.32 -31.88
CA ALA A 6 29.22 21.76 -32.03
C ALA A 6 29.09 20.43 -31.28
N TRP A 7 30.08 19.56 -31.38
CA TRP A 7 30.11 18.26 -30.67
C TRP A 7 30.17 18.44 -29.15
N VAL A 8 30.95 19.40 -28.67
CA VAL A 8 31.01 19.71 -27.23
C VAL A 8 29.67 20.24 -26.72
N LYS A 9 29.02 21.12 -27.48
CA LYS A 9 27.68 21.62 -27.15
C LYS A 9 26.61 20.50 -27.11
N SER A 10 26.66 19.59 -28.08
CA SER A 10 25.78 18.43 -28.14
C SER A 10 25.99 17.47 -26.94
N LEU A 11 27.27 17.24 -26.59
CA LEU A 11 27.61 16.44 -25.39
C LEU A 11 27.11 17.07 -24.09
N ILE A 12 27.24 18.40 -23.96
CA ILE A 12 26.73 19.12 -22.78
C ILE A 12 25.22 19.02 -22.68
N VAL A 13 24.51 19.21 -23.80
CA VAL A 13 23.02 19.07 -23.81
C VAL A 13 22.60 17.65 -23.46
N LEU A 14 23.28 16.64 -24.01
CA LEU A 14 22.99 15.24 -23.69
C LEU A 14 23.24 14.95 -22.19
N PHE A 15 24.33 15.47 -21.64
CA PHE A 15 24.65 15.31 -20.23
C PHE A 15 23.61 15.98 -19.32
N ILE A 16 23.15 17.18 -19.67
CA ILE A 16 22.11 17.90 -18.94
C ILE A 16 20.79 17.09 -18.97
N LEU A 17 20.39 16.56 -20.13
CA LEU A 17 19.20 15.72 -20.27
C LEU A 17 19.31 14.44 -19.41
N LEU A 18 20.48 13.83 -19.37
CA LEU A 18 20.73 12.64 -18.56
C LEU A 18 20.63 12.96 -17.06
N VAL A 19 21.19 14.07 -16.61
CA VAL A 19 21.09 14.52 -15.21
C VAL A 19 19.65 14.83 -14.82
N ILE A 20 18.91 15.51 -15.68
CA ILE A 20 17.47 15.79 -15.45
C ILE A 20 16.67 14.49 -15.36
N GLY A 21 16.95 13.53 -16.26
CA GLY A 21 16.30 12.21 -16.24
C GLY A 21 16.58 11.46 -14.93
N LEU A 22 17.84 11.41 -14.50
CA LEU A 22 18.22 10.79 -13.22
C LEU A 22 17.56 11.48 -12.03
N PHE A 23 17.49 12.80 -12.04
CA PHE A 23 16.87 13.57 -10.98
C PHE A 23 15.35 13.32 -10.92
N ALA A 24 14.68 13.23 -12.07
CA ALA A 24 13.27 12.89 -12.14
C ALA A 24 12.98 11.48 -11.61
N VAL A 25 13.80 10.49 -11.97
CA VAL A 25 13.70 9.12 -11.45
C VAL A 25 13.92 9.11 -9.93
N PHE A 26 14.95 9.80 -9.45
CA PHE A 26 15.23 9.90 -8.02
C PHE A 26 14.08 10.57 -7.26
N PHE A 27 13.51 11.63 -7.81
CA PHE A 27 12.37 12.34 -7.22
C PHE A 27 11.13 11.45 -7.12
N VAL A 28 10.81 10.70 -8.18
CA VAL A 28 9.72 9.72 -8.18
C VAL A 28 9.99 8.62 -7.15
N TRP A 29 11.22 8.13 -7.09
CA TRP A 29 11.63 7.12 -6.12
C TRP A 29 11.42 7.60 -4.68
N CYS A 30 11.91 8.79 -4.34
CA CYS A 30 11.73 9.38 -3.01
C CYS A 30 10.24 9.57 -2.64
N ASN A 31 9.37 9.93 -3.59
CA ASN A 31 7.94 10.08 -3.34
C ASN A 31 7.21 8.74 -3.14
N ILE A 32 7.62 7.70 -3.86
CA ILE A 32 7.01 6.36 -3.74
C ILE A 32 7.44 5.68 -2.43
N PHE A 33 8.74 5.71 -2.12
CA PHE A 33 9.30 5.07 -0.93
C PHE A 33 9.22 5.94 0.33
N GLY A 34 9.18 7.26 0.18
CA GLY A 34 9.07 8.23 1.28
C GLY A 34 7.63 8.49 1.74
N ALA A 35 6.63 8.08 0.96
CA ALA A 35 5.23 8.23 1.35
C ALA A 35 4.90 7.23 2.47
N LYS A 36 4.80 7.76 3.69
CA LYS A 36 4.45 7.00 4.88
C LYS A 36 2.93 6.99 5.05
N VAL A 37 2.45 5.92 5.65
CA VAL A 37 1.07 5.82 6.11
C VAL A 37 0.92 6.76 7.31
N ASN A 38 -0.17 7.53 7.32
CA ASN A 38 -0.48 8.41 8.42
C ASN A 38 -1.10 7.58 9.55
N THR A 39 -0.33 7.33 10.60
CA THR A 39 -0.81 6.66 11.81
C THR A 39 -0.71 7.65 12.97
N ILE A 40 -1.64 7.57 13.91
CA ILE A 40 -1.54 8.28 15.18
C ILE A 40 -0.26 7.79 15.87
N GLU A 41 0.57 8.72 16.33
CA GLU A 41 1.88 8.41 16.91
C GLU A 41 1.76 7.33 18.00
N GLY A 42 2.44 6.20 17.76
CA GLY A 42 2.61 5.13 18.75
C GLY A 42 1.55 4.02 18.74
N GLU A 43 0.46 4.12 17.99
CA GLU A 43 -0.56 3.07 17.94
C GLU A 43 -0.56 2.29 16.62
N GLU A 44 -0.73 0.97 16.73
CA GLU A 44 -1.01 0.13 15.57
C GLU A 44 -2.45 0.33 15.13
N MET A 45 -2.63 0.84 13.92
CA MET A 45 -3.94 0.97 13.31
C MET A 45 -4.33 -0.34 12.62
N ARG A 46 -5.60 -0.70 12.70
CA ARG A 46 -6.16 -1.86 12.00
C ARG A 46 -6.98 -1.39 10.82
N VAL A 47 -6.68 -1.93 9.66
CA VAL A 47 -7.41 -1.66 8.43
C VAL A 47 -8.13 -2.94 8.01
N TYR A 48 -9.39 -2.80 7.65
CA TYR A 48 -10.25 -3.90 7.23
C TYR A 48 -10.42 -3.87 5.72
N VAL A 49 -10.21 -5.02 5.08
CA VAL A 49 -10.55 -5.23 3.67
C VAL A 49 -11.80 -6.08 3.62
N ASN A 50 -12.85 -5.56 3.00
CA ASN A 50 -14.12 -6.24 2.89
C ASN A 50 -14.08 -7.38 1.86
N LYS A 51 -15.04 -8.29 1.93
CA LYS A 51 -15.17 -9.37 0.97
C LYS A 51 -15.48 -8.81 -0.43
N ASN A 52 -14.72 -9.25 -1.43
CA ASN A 52 -14.80 -8.77 -2.82
C ASN A 52 -14.44 -7.29 -3.03
N GLU A 53 -13.64 -6.73 -2.16
CA GLU A 53 -13.18 -5.34 -2.28
C GLU A 53 -12.07 -5.21 -3.31
N ASN A 54 -12.21 -4.24 -4.22
CA ASN A 54 -11.23 -3.93 -5.24
C ASN A 54 -10.17 -2.96 -4.71
N VAL A 55 -8.99 -2.96 -5.34
CA VAL A 55 -7.90 -2.02 -4.99
C VAL A 55 -8.38 -0.57 -4.95
N GLU A 56 -9.23 -0.16 -5.91
CA GLU A 56 -9.73 1.21 -6.01
C GLU A 56 -10.63 1.59 -4.82
N ASN A 57 -11.58 0.71 -4.44
CA ASN A 57 -12.45 0.91 -3.29
C ASN A 57 -11.65 0.92 -1.98
N PHE A 58 -10.70 0.02 -1.85
CA PHE A 58 -9.79 -0.02 -0.71
C PHE A 58 -8.99 1.27 -0.54
N VAL A 59 -8.46 1.81 -1.65
CA VAL A 59 -7.76 3.09 -1.64
C VAL A 59 -8.67 4.24 -1.22
N ALA A 60 -9.91 4.28 -1.75
CA ALA A 60 -10.89 5.28 -1.37
C ALA A 60 -11.24 5.20 0.12
N GLN A 61 -11.39 3.99 0.66
CA GLN A 61 -11.62 3.78 2.10
C GLN A 61 -10.44 4.30 2.93
N LEU A 62 -9.19 3.95 2.57
CA LEU A 62 -7.99 4.42 3.26
C LEU A 62 -7.84 5.95 3.22
N GLU A 63 -8.32 6.60 2.16
CA GLU A 63 -8.34 8.06 2.05
C GLU A 63 -9.36 8.67 3.02
N VAL A 64 -10.58 8.11 3.07
CA VAL A 64 -11.62 8.53 4.01
C VAL A 64 -11.17 8.37 5.46
N ASP A 65 -10.52 7.25 5.78
CA ASP A 65 -9.97 6.95 7.11
C ASP A 65 -8.70 7.76 7.42
N SER A 66 -8.28 8.65 6.50
CA SER A 66 -7.06 9.47 6.63
C SER A 66 -5.77 8.68 6.84
N VAL A 67 -5.77 7.40 6.51
CA VAL A 67 -4.62 6.50 6.60
C VAL A 67 -3.60 6.82 5.52
N ILE A 68 -4.06 7.25 4.34
CA ILE A 68 -3.21 7.68 3.23
C ILE A 68 -3.51 9.13 2.84
N LEU A 69 -2.44 9.90 2.65
CA LEU A 69 -2.55 11.31 2.24
C LEU A 69 -2.49 11.49 0.72
N LYS A 70 -1.95 10.50 0.01
CA LYS A 70 -1.68 10.58 -1.43
C LYS A 70 -2.20 9.34 -2.17
N PRO A 71 -3.51 9.23 -2.43
CA PRO A 71 -4.12 8.03 -3.05
C PRO A 71 -3.55 7.71 -4.43
N LYS A 72 -3.19 8.73 -5.22
CA LYS A 72 -2.58 8.53 -6.56
C LYS A 72 -1.26 7.76 -6.49
N TYR A 73 -0.41 8.06 -5.50
CA TYR A 73 0.86 7.34 -5.33
C TYR A 73 0.63 5.90 -4.83
N PHE A 74 -0.38 5.70 -3.99
CA PHE A 74 -0.76 4.37 -3.53
C PHE A 74 -1.23 3.48 -4.70
N LEU A 75 -2.02 4.03 -5.62
CA LEU A 75 -2.43 3.35 -6.85
C LEU A 75 -1.24 3.05 -7.78
N LEU A 76 -0.24 3.92 -7.86
CA LEU A 76 1.00 3.64 -8.60
C LEU A 76 1.78 2.49 -7.99
N VAL A 77 1.90 2.45 -6.67
CA VAL A 77 2.53 1.34 -5.93
C VAL A 77 1.80 0.03 -6.17
N SER A 78 0.46 0.02 -6.12
CA SER A 78 -0.33 -1.18 -6.38
C SER A 78 -0.13 -1.71 -7.79
N ARG A 79 -0.08 -0.82 -8.80
CA ARG A 79 0.23 -1.19 -10.19
C ARG A 79 1.64 -1.74 -10.35
N ALA A 80 2.64 -1.15 -9.68
CA ALA A 80 4.02 -1.64 -9.68
C ALA A 80 4.13 -3.05 -9.08
N LEU A 81 3.26 -3.40 -8.14
CA LEU A 81 3.13 -4.74 -7.56
C LEU A 81 2.31 -5.72 -8.44
N GLY A 82 1.86 -5.28 -9.62
CA GLY A 82 1.06 -6.07 -10.56
C GLY A 82 -0.43 -6.16 -10.20
N LEU A 83 -0.91 -5.31 -9.30
CA LEU A 83 -2.33 -5.24 -8.93
C LEU A 83 -3.03 -4.17 -9.77
N LYS A 84 -4.04 -4.58 -10.53
CA LYS A 84 -4.91 -3.66 -11.27
C LYS A 84 -5.95 -3.03 -10.33
N SER A 85 -6.51 -1.88 -10.68
CA SER A 85 -7.56 -1.21 -9.90
C SER A 85 -8.76 -2.12 -9.61
N THR A 86 -9.06 -3.03 -10.52
CA THR A 86 -10.17 -4.00 -10.43
C THR A 86 -9.79 -5.31 -9.74
N THR A 87 -8.52 -5.48 -9.33
CA THR A 87 -8.09 -6.71 -8.65
C THR A 87 -8.74 -6.78 -7.28
N VAL A 88 -9.39 -7.92 -7.00
CA VAL A 88 -9.98 -8.19 -5.68
C VAL A 88 -8.88 -8.51 -4.68
N LEU A 89 -8.91 -7.84 -3.55
CA LEU A 89 -7.97 -8.04 -2.46
C LEU A 89 -8.43 -9.14 -1.50
N PRO A 90 -7.51 -9.83 -0.83
CA PRO A 90 -7.86 -10.79 0.22
C PRO A 90 -8.57 -10.06 1.36
N ALA A 91 -9.82 -10.46 1.65
CA ALA A 91 -10.59 -9.93 2.76
C ALA A 91 -9.92 -10.26 4.10
N GLY A 92 -9.89 -9.32 5.02
CA GLY A 92 -9.32 -9.54 6.34
C GLY A 92 -8.92 -8.27 7.07
N CYS A 93 -8.35 -8.45 8.25
CA CYS A 93 -7.84 -7.37 9.08
C CYS A 93 -6.31 -7.31 8.99
N TYR A 94 -5.80 -6.15 8.61
CA TYR A 94 -4.37 -5.90 8.45
C TYR A 94 -3.89 -4.85 9.44
N SER A 95 -2.77 -5.12 10.12
CA SER A 95 -2.16 -4.12 11.00
C SER A 95 -1.31 -3.15 10.20
N VAL A 96 -1.46 -1.89 10.50
CA VAL A 96 -0.66 -0.80 9.99
C VAL A 96 0.21 -0.27 11.13
N THR A 97 1.52 -0.47 11.03
CA THR A 97 2.47 0.00 12.04
C THR A 97 2.93 1.43 11.74
N PRO A 98 3.28 2.20 12.77
CA PRO A 98 3.88 3.53 12.60
C PRO A 98 5.09 3.47 11.65
N ASN A 99 5.22 4.47 10.79
CA ASN A 99 6.29 4.57 9.77
C ASN A 99 6.26 3.54 8.64
N MET A 100 5.18 2.75 8.51
CA MET A 100 5.01 1.86 7.37
C MET A 100 4.88 2.64 6.06
N ASN A 101 5.55 2.17 5.01
CA ASN A 101 5.45 2.75 3.68
C ASN A 101 4.25 2.16 2.91
N TYR A 102 3.74 2.89 1.92
CA TYR A 102 2.67 2.41 1.03
C TYR A 102 2.98 1.07 0.37
N LEU A 103 4.25 0.86 0.00
CA LEU A 103 4.70 -0.41 -0.57
C LEU A 103 4.55 -1.57 0.41
N GLN A 104 4.98 -1.38 1.66
CA GLN A 104 4.91 -2.40 2.72
C GLN A 104 3.45 -2.77 3.05
N LEU A 105 2.58 -1.75 3.16
CA LEU A 105 1.16 -1.98 3.40
C LEU A 105 0.53 -2.80 2.28
N MET A 106 0.77 -2.40 1.02
CA MET A 106 0.20 -3.11 -0.13
C MET A 106 0.76 -4.51 -0.31
N GLN A 107 2.04 -4.75 -0.01
CA GLN A 107 2.64 -6.08 0.02
C GLN A 107 2.00 -6.97 1.09
N ARG A 108 1.76 -6.43 2.29
CA ARG A 108 1.09 -7.14 3.39
C ARG A 108 -0.30 -7.58 3.00
N VAL A 109 -1.09 -6.66 2.41
CA VAL A 109 -2.43 -6.97 1.90
C VAL A 109 -2.37 -8.00 0.78
N LYS A 110 -1.47 -7.82 -0.20
CA LYS A 110 -1.29 -8.77 -1.32
C LYS A 110 -0.94 -10.18 -0.85
N ARG A 111 -0.11 -10.31 0.18
CA ARG A 111 0.28 -11.61 0.76
C ARG A 111 -0.80 -12.21 1.65
N GLY A 112 -1.82 -11.43 2.04
CA GLY A 112 -2.83 -11.87 2.98
C GLY A 112 -2.31 -12.03 4.41
N GLU A 113 -1.29 -11.26 4.80
CA GLU A 113 -0.69 -11.27 6.14
C GLU A 113 -1.63 -10.59 7.15
N GLN A 114 -2.69 -11.29 7.52
CA GLN A 114 -3.71 -10.81 8.44
C GLN A 114 -3.23 -10.87 9.89
N VAL A 115 -3.80 -9.99 10.72
CA VAL A 115 -3.61 -10.07 12.16
C VAL A 115 -4.30 -11.32 12.69
N PRO A 116 -3.60 -12.18 13.44
CA PRO A 116 -4.24 -13.34 14.03
C PRO A 116 -5.33 -12.92 15.02
N VAL A 117 -6.56 -13.37 14.78
CA VAL A 117 -7.68 -13.15 15.69
C VAL A 117 -7.63 -14.20 16.78
N ARG A 118 -7.51 -13.77 18.04
CA ARG A 118 -7.57 -14.69 19.18
C ARG A 118 -9.01 -15.11 19.42
N LEU A 119 -9.37 -16.33 18.98
CA LEU A 119 -10.67 -16.94 19.26
C LEU A 119 -10.70 -17.41 20.72
N THR A 120 -11.50 -16.74 21.54
CA THR A 120 -11.73 -17.19 22.92
C THR A 120 -12.93 -18.15 22.91
N ILE A 121 -12.62 -19.45 22.98
CA ILE A 121 -13.62 -20.51 23.04
C ILE A 121 -13.84 -20.86 24.50
N ASN A 122 -14.92 -20.36 25.09
CA ASN A 122 -15.36 -20.80 26.41
C ASN A 122 -16.15 -22.10 26.24
N TYR A 123 -16.18 -22.94 27.28
CA TYR A 123 -16.87 -24.21 27.31
C TYR A 123 -18.30 -24.09 26.73
N MET A 124 -18.55 -24.81 25.63
CA MET A 124 -19.86 -24.88 24.98
C MET A 124 -20.32 -26.32 24.90
N ARG A 125 -21.56 -26.54 25.30
CA ARG A 125 -22.17 -27.89 25.31
C ARG A 125 -22.78 -28.30 23.97
N LEU A 126 -23.05 -27.33 23.06
CA LEU A 126 -23.74 -27.57 21.79
C LEU A 126 -22.91 -27.09 20.60
N PRO A 127 -22.78 -27.89 19.53
CA PRO A 127 -22.02 -27.52 18.31
C PRO A 127 -22.57 -26.27 17.62
N GLU A 128 -23.87 -26.04 17.68
CA GLU A 128 -24.57 -24.90 17.08
C GLU A 128 -24.17 -23.56 17.74
N GLN A 129 -23.93 -23.55 19.05
CA GLN A 129 -23.45 -22.39 19.79
C GLN A 129 -22.00 -22.05 19.42
N PHE A 130 -21.20 -23.07 19.12
CA PHE A 130 -19.85 -22.91 18.64
C PHE A 130 -19.82 -22.23 17.27
N ALA A 131 -20.61 -22.74 16.32
CA ALA A 131 -20.71 -22.19 14.96
C ALA A 131 -21.18 -20.72 14.97
N SER A 132 -22.19 -20.39 15.77
CA SER A 132 -22.70 -19.02 15.90
C SER A 132 -21.66 -18.05 16.50
N LYS A 133 -20.89 -18.49 17.49
CA LYS A 133 -19.89 -17.64 18.15
C LYS A 133 -18.65 -17.43 17.29
N VAL A 134 -18.19 -18.46 16.59
CA VAL A 134 -17.10 -18.37 15.62
C VAL A 134 -17.49 -17.45 14.46
N SER A 135 -18.70 -17.58 13.94
CA SER A 135 -19.23 -16.72 12.89
C SER A 135 -19.26 -15.25 13.32
N LYS A 136 -19.71 -14.94 14.54
CA LYS A 136 -19.71 -13.57 15.07
C LYS A 136 -18.31 -12.99 15.28
N GLN A 137 -17.33 -13.81 15.67
CA GLN A 137 -15.95 -13.34 15.89
C GLN A 137 -15.15 -13.18 14.59
N LEU A 138 -15.51 -13.94 13.54
CA LEU A 138 -14.86 -13.85 12.23
C LEU A 138 -15.51 -12.83 11.28
N MET A 139 -16.75 -12.39 11.59
CA MET A 139 -17.47 -11.39 10.79
C MET A 139 -17.24 -9.94 11.25
N MET A 140 -16.39 -9.71 12.24
CA MET A 140 -15.99 -8.36 12.64
C MET A 140 -14.86 -7.83 11.80
#